data_606b693d43825a8ae5155b1795b2e6bf
#
_entry.id   606b693d43825a8ae5155b1795b2e6bf
#
_cell.length_a   1.000
_cell.length_b   1.000
_cell.length_c   1.000
_cell.angle_alpha   90.00
_cell.angle_beta   90.00
_cell.angle_gamma   90.00
#
_symmetry.space_group_name_H-M   'P 1'
#
loop_
_entity.id
_entity.type
_entity.pdbx_description
1 polymer ?
#
loop_
_entity_poly.entity_id
_entity_poly.type
_entity_poly.pdbx_seq_one_letter_code
_entity_poly.pdbx_strand_id
1 'polypeptide(L)'
;MLQKKVCLLGGFGVGKTSLVKRYVQSIFSDTYLTTVGVKIEKKMVNVGAAEVALILWDIAGEDDITGIRTSYLRGAAGYFLVVDVTRGETLEVSKSIQARVTAEIGSVPFLFLFNKSDLKEQWDIPEQSVDDLQDAGHVVLRTSAKTGEGVEEAFQELAKRMVS
;
A
#
# COMPACT_ATOMS: atom_id res chain seq x y z
N MET A 1 0.31 23.22 7.82
CA MET A 1 -0.12 21.82 7.68
C MET A 1 0.62 21.16 6.53
N LEU A 2 1.18 19.99 6.77
CA LEU A 2 1.83 19.22 5.73
C LEU A 2 0.82 18.39 4.96
N GLN A 3 1.00 18.28 3.65
CA GLN A 3 0.23 17.36 2.82
C GLN A 3 1.20 16.39 2.16
N LYS A 4 0.89 15.10 2.22
CA LYS A 4 1.72 14.06 1.64
C LYS A 4 0.88 13.14 0.78
N LYS A 5 1.24 13.04 -0.49
CA LYS A 5 0.59 12.11 -1.41
C LYS A 5 1.14 10.70 -1.19
N VAL A 6 0.23 9.76 -1.01
CA VAL A 6 0.55 8.34 -0.81
C VAL A 6 -0.18 7.53 -1.87
N CYS A 7 0.54 6.72 -2.62
CA CYS A 7 -0.06 5.81 -3.60
C CYS A 7 -0.18 4.41 -3.00
N LEU A 8 -1.31 3.76 -3.25
CA LEU A 8 -1.48 2.34 -2.95
C LEU A 8 -1.37 1.59 -4.26
N LEU A 9 -0.38 0.72 -4.35
CA LEU A 9 -0.02 0.01 -5.56
C LEU A 9 -0.03 -1.51 -5.30
N GLY A 10 -0.23 -2.28 -6.33
CA GLY A 10 -0.28 -3.73 -6.22
C GLY A 10 -1.08 -4.33 -7.35
N GLY A 11 -1.10 -5.66 -7.42
CA GLY A 11 -1.84 -6.39 -8.41
C GLY A 11 -3.35 -6.26 -8.25
N PHE A 12 -4.08 -6.83 -9.19
CA PHE A 12 -5.54 -6.82 -9.14
C PHE A 12 -6.05 -7.62 -7.94
N GLY A 13 -6.99 -7.03 -7.22
CA GLY A 13 -7.69 -7.74 -6.15
C GLY A 13 -6.91 -7.97 -4.87
N VAL A 14 -5.78 -7.29 -4.66
CA VAL A 14 -4.98 -7.48 -3.45
C VAL A 14 -5.59 -6.79 -2.21
N GLY A 15 -6.59 -5.91 -2.39
CA GLY A 15 -7.32 -5.31 -1.28
C GLY A 15 -6.98 -3.86 -1.00
N LYS A 16 -6.44 -3.13 -1.97
CA LYS A 16 -6.09 -1.71 -1.78
C LYS A 16 -7.28 -0.85 -1.37
N THR A 17 -8.38 -0.98 -2.10
CA THR A 17 -9.60 -0.22 -1.80
C THR A 17 -10.14 -0.57 -0.42
N SER A 18 -10.13 -1.84 -0.06
CA SER A 18 -10.59 -2.28 1.26
C SER A 18 -9.71 -1.73 2.39
N LEU A 19 -8.39 -1.66 2.18
CA LEU A 19 -7.48 -1.07 3.15
C LEU A 19 -7.76 0.43 3.35
N VAL A 20 -7.97 1.16 2.26
CA VAL A 20 -8.29 2.59 2.34
C VAL A 20 -9.61 2.82 3.08
N LYS A 21 -10.63 2.05 2.74
CA LYS A 21 -11.92 2.15 3.43
C LYS A 21 -11.79 1.84 4.92
N ARG A 22 -11.04 0.79 5.25
CA ARG A 22 -10.82 0.42 6.65
C ARG A 22 -10.12 1.54 7.39
N TYR A 23 -9.10 2.12 6.79
CA TYR A 23 -8.31 3.17 7.42
C TYR A 23 -9.11 4.47 7.56
N VAL A 24 -9.79 4.92 6.49
CA VAL A 24 -10.48 6.21 6.47
C VAL A 24 -11.82 6.16 7.19
N GLN A 25 -12.59 5.08 7.02
CA GLN A 25 -13.97 4.99 7.49
C GLN A 25 -14.18 3.94 8.57
N SER A 26 -13.15 3.17 8.92
CA SER A 26 -13.22 2.08 9.91
C SER A 26 -14.25 1.02 9.57
N ILE A 27 -14.51 0.81 8.27
CA ILE A 27 -15.47 -0.20 7.81
C ILE A 27 -14.81 -1.14 6.81
N PHE A 28 -15.37 -2.34 6.69
CA PHE A 28 -15.00 -3.30 5.67
C PHE A 28 -16.21 -3.52 4.76
N SER A 29 -16.04 -3.21 3.48
CA SER A 29 -17.09 -3.37 2.48
C SER A 29 -16.46 -3.67 1.14
N ASP A 30 -17.09 -4.54 0.36
CA ASP A 30 -16.66 -4.86 -0.99
C ASP A 30 -17.49 -4.14 -2.05
N THR A 31 -18.42 -3.29 -1.65
CA THR A 31 -19.34 -2.63 -2.58
C THR A 31 -18.79 -1.35 -3.18
N TYR A 32 -17.54 -1.04 -2.94
CA TYR A 32 -16.95 0.18 -3.42
C TYR A 32 -16.57 0.08 -4.90
N LEU A 33 -16.91 1.11 -5.67
CA LEU A 33 -16.57 1.19 -7.09
C LEU A 33 -15.64 2.38 -7.32
N THR A 34 -14.44 2.09 -7.86
CA THR A 34 -13.55 3.16 -8.31
C THR A 34 -13.95 3.58 -9.72
N THR A 35 -13.85 4.85 -10.00
CA THR A 35 -14.05 5.36 -11.35
C THR A 35 -12.67 5.66 -11.96
N VAL A 36 -12.51 5.28 -13.22
CA VAL A 36 -11.38 5.68 -14.08
C VAL A 36 -10.00 5.49 -13.41
N GLY A 37 -9.77 4.30 -12.87
CA GLY A 37 -8.41 3.89 -12.48
C GLY A 37 -7.88 4.41 -11.16
N VAL A 38 -8.45 5.44 -10.57
CA VAL A 38 -7.95 5.97 -9.30
C VAL A 38 -9.07 6.61 -8.49
N LYS A 39 -9.01 6.42 -7.17
CA LYS A 39 -9.83 7.16 -6.21
C LYS A 39 -8.93 7.85 -5.21
N ILE A 40 -9.29 9.07 -4.85
CA ILE A 40 -8.52 9.88 -3.92
C ILE A 40 -9.30 10.08 -2.63
N GLU A 41 -8.68 9.76 -1.48
CA GLU A 41 -9.22 9.96 -0.15
C GLU A 41 -8.24 10.77 0.68
N LYS A 42 -8.74 11.43 1.72
CA LYS A 42 -7.90 12.24 2.60
C LYS A 42 -8.07 11.76 4.04
N LYS A 43 -6.95 11.66 4.76
CA LYS A 43 -6.97 11.32 6.18
C LYS A 43 -5.95 12.18 6.92
N MET A 44 -6.39 12.80 8.01
CA MET A 44 -5.48 13.56 8.88
C MET A 44 -4.83 12.64 9.87
N VAL A 45 -3.53 12.75 10.05
CA VAL A 45 -2.78 11.99 11.05
C VAL A 45 -1.82 12.91 11.80
N ASN A 46 -1.43 12.52 12.99
CA ASN A 46 -0.42 13.22 13.77
C ASN A 46 0.86 12.41 13.78
N VAL A 47 1.99 13.08 13.50
CA VAL A 47 3.32 12.50 13.59
C VAL A 47 4.10 13.38 14.57
N GLY A 48 4.23 12.92 15.83
CA GLY A 48 4.76 13.76 16.89
C GLY A 48 3.87 14.99 17.07
N ALA A 49 4.45 16.18 16.98
CA ALA A 49 3.71 17.44 17.08
C ALA A 49 3.15 17.92 15.72
N ALA A 50 3.49 17.26 14.63
CA ALA A 50 3.07 17.67 13.30
C ALA A 50 1.73 17.05 12.92
N GLU A 51 0.85 17.87 12.32
CA GLU A 51 -0.39 17.41 11.73
C GLU A 51 -0.16 17.24 10.23
N VAL A 52 -0.47 16.05 9.70
CA VAL A 52 -0.20 15.71 8.31
C VAL A 52 -1.48 15.25 7.64
N ALA A 53 -1.78 15.84 6.48
CA ALA A 53 -2.87 15.35 5.63
C ALA A 53 -2.29 14.32 4.67
N LEU A 54 -2.74 13.08 4.81
CA LEU A 54 -2.40 12.02 3.86
C LEU A 54 -3.41 12.06 2.72
N ILE A 55 -2.93 12.25 1.52
CA ILE A 55 -3.76 12.23 0.32
C ILE A 55 -3.54 10.87 -0.32
N LEU A 56 -4.51 9.99 -0.16
CA LEU A 56 -4.40 8.58 -0.53
C LEU A 56 -4.92 8.36 -1.94
N TRP A 57 -4.03 7.90 -2.81
CA TRP A 57 -4.35 7.58 -4.19
C TRP A 57 -4.50 6.06 -4.31
N ASP A 58 -5.77 5.61 -4.29
CA ASP A 58 -6.10 4.20 -4.47
C ASP A 58 -6.13 3.91 -5.98
N ILE A 59 -5.02 3.47 -6.50
CA ILE A 59 -4.84 3.24 -7.94
C ILE A 59 -5.30 1.83 -8.27
N ALA A 60 -6.09 1.71 -9.34
CA ALA A 60 -6.61 0.41 -9.77
C ALA A 60 -5.49 -0.60 -9.94
N GLY A 61 -5.72 -1.82 -9.42
CA GLY A 61 -4.74 -2.90 -9.52
C GLY A 61 -4.61 -3.42 -10.94
N GLU A 62 -3.37 -3.65 -11.33
CA GLU A 62 -3.03 -4.20 -12.62
C GLU A 62 -2.06 -5.35 -12.42
N ASP A 63 -2.28 -6.45 -13.13
CA ASP A 63 -1.32 -7.56 -13.15
C ASP A 63 -0.14 -7.23 -14.05
N ASP A 64 -0.31 -6.23 -14.90
CA ASP A 64 0.73 -5.71 -15.79
C ASP A 64 1.04 -4.27 -15.40
N ILE A 65 2.30 -4.00 -15.10
CA ILE A 65 2.77 -2.68 -14.69
C ILE A 65 2.54 -1.61 -15.76
N THR A 66 2.33 -1.99 -17.02
CA THR A 66 2.07 -1.02 -18.09
C THR A 66 0.75 -0.29 -17.91
N GLY A 67 -0.18 -0.82 -17.12
CA GLY A 67 -1.45 -0.17 -16.83
C GLY A 67 -1.35 1.00 -15.87
N ILE A 68 -0.23 1.12 -15.13
CA ILE A 68 -0.07 2.19 -14.16
C ILE A 68 0.42 3.44 -14.87
N ARG A 69 -0.36 4.51 -14.78
CA ARG A 69 -0.01 5.77 -15.43
C ARG A 69 1.05 6.50 -14.61
N THR A 70 2.11 6.95 -15.27
CA THR A 70 3.17 7.74 -14.63
C THR A 70 2.60 8.98 -13.94
N SER A 71 1.57 9.60 -14.53
CA SER A 71 0.95 10.79 -13.95
C SER A 71 0.36 10.56 -12.57
N TYR A 72 -0.07 9.32 -12.27
CA TYR A 72 -0.58 8.99 -10.94
C TYR A 72 0.52 8.92 -9.89
N LEU A 73 1.76 8.67 -10.32
CA LEU A 73 2.91 8.53 -9.42
C LEU A 73 3.58 9.86 -9.10
N ARG A 74 3.37 10.87 -9.93
CA ARG A 74 4.03 12.17 -9.74
C ARG A 74 3.68 12.79 -8.40
N GLY A 75 4.70 13.30 -7.74
CA GLY A 75 4.52 13.97 -6.46
C GLY A 75 4.26 13.05 -5.29
N ALA A 76 4.31 11.73 -5.49
CA ALA A 76 4.14 10.81 -4.38
C ALA A 76 5.28 10.99 -3.37
N ALA A 77 4.91 11.19 -2.11
CA ALA A 77 5.86 11.29 -1.01
C ALA A 77 6.22 9.91 -0.45
N GLY A 78 5.37 8.93 -0.73
CA GLY A 78 5.58 7.54 -0.33
C GLY A 78 4.53 6.66 -0.98
N TYR A 79 4.67 5.35 -0.83
CA TYR A 79 3.70 4.43 -1.39
C TYR A 79 3.68 3.11 -0.64
N PHE A 80 2.59 2.37 -0.81
CA PHE A 80 2.47 1.00 -0.33
C PHE A 80 2.49 0.04 -1.51
N LEU A 81 3.14 -1.08 -1.32
CA LEU A 81 3.07 -2.22 -2.23
C LEU A 81 2.23 -3.29 -1.54
N VAL A 82 1.00 -3.46 -1.99
CA VAL A 82 0.06 -4.37 -1.36
C VAL A 82 0.13 -5.74 -2.01
N VAL A 83 0.32 -6.76 -1.18
CA VAL A 83 0.47 -8.16 -1.59
C VAL A 83 -0.68 -8.94 -0.96
N ASP A 84 -1.30 -9.82 -1.74
CA ASP A 84 -2.31 -10.76 -1.24
C ASP A 84 -1.59 -12.03 -0.81
N VAL A 85 -1.58 -12.31 0.49
CA VAL A 85 -0.83 -13.45 1.03
C VAL A 85 -1.37 -14.80 0.55
N THR A 86 -2.58 -14.83 0.00
CA THR A 86 -3.17 -16.06 -0.53
C THR A 86 -2.80 -16.31 -1.99
N ARG A 87 -2.11 -15.36 -2.64
CA ARG A 87 -1.70 -15.45 -4.03
C ARG A 87 -0.25 -14.99 -4.15
N GLY A 88 0.66 -15.97 -4.19
CA GLY A 88 2.11 -15.69 -4.20
C GLY A 88 2.57 -14.83 -5.36
N GLU A 89 1.91 -14.93 -6.52
CA GLU A 89 2.27 -14.14 -7.69
C GLU A 89 2.11 -12.64 -7.47
N THR A 90 1.27 -12.22 -6.50
CA THR A 90 1.10 -10.79 -6.22
C THR A 90 2.35 -10.17 -5.60
N LEU A 91 3.20 -10.97 -4.98
CA LEU A 91 4.49 -10.49 -4.50
C LEU A 91 5.41 -10.14 -5.67
N GLU A 92 5.47 -11.00 -6.69
CA GLU A 92 6.30 -10.74 -7.86
C GLU A 92 5.80 -9.52 -8.63
N VAL A 93 4.48 -9.36 -8.73
CA VAL A 93 3.88 -8.17 -9.33
C VAL A 93 4.32 -6.92 -8.56
N SER A 94 4.27 -6.96 -7.23
CA SER A 94 4.64 -5.80 -6.40
C SER A 94 6.12 -5.45 -6.55
N LYS A 95 7.00 -6.44 -6.69
CA LYS A 95 8.43 -6.18 -6.93
C LYS A 95 8.65 -5.49 -8.28
N SER A 96 7.92 -5.92 -9.31
CA SER A 96 7.99 -5.28 -10.62
C SER A 96 7.50 -3.84 -10.57
N ILE A 97 6.44 -3.59 -9.83
CA ILE A 97 5.90 -2.25 -9.63
C ILE A 97 6.93 -1.37 -8.91
N GLN A 98 7.57 -1.90 -7.89
CA GLN A 98 8.57 -1.16 -7.12
C GLN A 98 9.73 -0.71 -8.02
N ALA A 99 10.22 -1.59 -8.87
CA ALA A 99 11.29 -1.25 -9.81
C ALA A 99 10.86 -0.12 -10.76
N ARG A 100 9.63 -0.18 -11.25
CA ARG A 100 9.11 0.85 -12.13
C ARG A 100 8.93 2.19 -11.42
N VAL A 101 8.38 2.18 -10.22
CA VAL A 101 8.18 3.41 -9.44
C VAL A 101 9.52 4.08 -9.18
N THR A 102 10.53 3.31 -8.78
CA THR A 102 11.86 3.85 -8.54
C THR A 102 12.44 4.49 -9.80
N ALA A 103 12.23 3.85 -10.96
CA ALA A 103 12.70 4.40 -12.23
C ALA A 103 11.99 5.70 -12.61
N GLU A 104 10.70 5.83 -12.26
CA GLU A 104 9.87 6.98 -12.66
C GLU A 104 10.01 8.17 -11.72
N ILE A 105 10.04 7.96 -10.42
CA ILE A 105 10.01 9.05 -9.45
C ILE A 105 11.17 9.02 -8.46
N GLY A 106 12.09 8.07 -8.60
CA GLY A 106 13.24 7.98 -7.72
C GLY A 106 12.93 7.26 -6.40
N SER A 107 13.83 7.42 -5.45
CA SER A 107 13.73 6.74 -4.16
C SER A 107 12.87 7.57 -3.22
N VAL A 108 11.72 7.02 -2.82
CA VAL A 108 10.86 7.58 -1.79
C VAL A 108 10.51 6.47 -0.80
N PRO A 109 10.10 6.80 0.45
CA PRO A 109 9.73 5.76 1.41
C PRO A 109 8.59 4.88 0.90
N PHE A 110 8.69 3.58 1.14
CA PHE A 110 7.59 2.65 0.84
C PHE A 110 7.63 1.46 1.79
N LEU A 111 6.48 0.81 1.93
CA LEU A 111 6.33 -0.38 2.74
C LEU A 111 5.63 -1.46 1.93
N PHE A 112 6.04 -2.72 2.14
CA PHE A 112 5.28 -3.88 1.66
C PHE A 112 4.19 -4.18 2.67
N LEU A 113 2.94 -4.27 2.22
CA LEU A 113 1.82 -4.67 3.05
C LEU A 113 1.35 -6.06 2.63
N PHE A 114 1.55 -7.04 3.50
CA PHE A 114 1.09 -8.40 3.29
C PHE A 114 -0.34 -8.47 3.82
N ASN A 115 -1.27 -8.22 2.91
CA ASN A 115 -2.69 -8.06 3.21
C ASN A 115 -3.43 -9.41 3.20
N LYS A 116 -4.62 -9.40 3.78
CA LYS A 116 -5.44 -10.59 4.02
C LYS A 116 -4.75 -11.54 5.01
N SER A 117 -4.03 -10.97 5.96
CA SER A 117 -3.23 -11.72 6.94
C SER A 117 -4.08 -12.60 7.86
N ASP A 118 -5.40 -12.34 7.94
CA ASP A 118 -6.34 -13.18 8.68
C ASP A 118 -6.54 -14.55 8.04
N LEU A 119 -6.24 -14.69 6.75
CA LEU A 119 -6.41 -15.94 6.01
C LEU A 119 -5.17 -16.84 6.13
N LYS A 120 -4.82 -17.18 7.36
CA LYS A 120 -3.57 -17.87 7.68
C LYS A 120 -3.46 -19.24 7.03
N GLU A 121 -4.58 -19.97 6.92
CA GLU A 121 -4.58 -21.31 6.33
C GLU A 121 -4.40 -21.29 4.82
N GLN A 122 -4.60 -20.14 4.18
CA GLN A 122 -4.47 -19.95 2.75
C GLN A 122 -3.18 -19.22 2.37
N TRP A 123 -2.28 -19.04 3.32
CA TRP A 123 -1.03 -18.32 3.14
C TRP A 123 -0.19 -18.99 2.07
N ASP A 124 0.16 -18.26 1.02
CA ASP A 124 0.87 -18.78 -0.16
C ASP A 124 2.22 -18.09 -0.41
N ILE A 125 2.77 -17.46 0.62
CA ILE A 125 4.07 -16.80 0.49
C ILE A 125 5.06 -17.48 1.41
N PRO A 126 6.16 -18.05 0.86
CA PRO A 126 7.19 -18.67 1.68
C PRO A 126 7.79 -17.67 2.67
N GLU A 127 8.05 -18.13 3.89
CA GLU A 127 8.67 -17.30 4.90
C GLU A 127 10.04 -16.78 4.45
N GLN A 128 10.75 -17.57 3.66
CA GLN A 128 12.03 -17.14 3.08
C GLN A 128 11.88 -15.87 2.24
N SER A 129 10.76 -15.73 1.53
CA SER A 129 10.50 -14.51 0.74
C SER A 129 10.39 -13.27 1.62
N VAL A 130 9.78 -13.41 2.80
CA VAL A 130 9.69 -12.31 3.76
C VAL A 130 11.09 -11.98 4.30
N ASP A 131 11.85 -13.00 4.66
CA ASP A 131 13.20 -12.82 5.17
C ASP A 131 14.09 -12.14 4.13
N ASP A 132 13.96 -12.52 2.87
CA ASP A 132 14.75 -11.93 1.78
C ASP A 132 14.44 -10.44 1.61
N LEU A 133 13.16 -10.07 1.72
CA LEU A 133 12.78 -8.65 1.65
C LEU A 133 13.37 -7.87 2.82
N GLN A 134 13.29 -8.40 4.02
CA GLN A 134 13.81 -7.74 5.21
C GLN A 134 15.33 -7.64 5.17
N ASP A 135 16.00 -8.67 4.71
CA ASP A 135 17.47 -8.67 4.56
C ASP A 135 17.92 -7.64 3.52
N ALA A 136 17.10 -7.38 2.52
CA ALA A 136 17.36 -6.34 1.53
C ALA A 136 17.05 -4.93 2.05
N GLY A 137 16.61 -4.79 3.30
CA GLY A 137 16.34 -3.50 3.91
C GLY A 137 14.90 -3.01 3.76
N HIS A 138 14.01 -3.85 3.20
CA HIS A 138 12.61 -3.47 3.03
C HIS A 138 11.81 -3.74 4.29
N VAL A 139 10.79 -2.92 4.53
CA VAL A 139 9.88 -3.09 5.66
C VAL A 139 8.65 -3.84 5.18
N VAL A 140 8.30 -4.90 5.89
CA VAL A 140 7.14 -5.74 5.60
C VAL A 140 6.21 -5.70 6.80
N LEU A 141 4.97 -5.31 6.59
CA LEU A 141 3.95 -5.30 7.63
C LEU A 141 2.77 -6.18 7.22
N ARG A 142 2.20 -6.87 8.18
CA ARG A 142 1.01 -7.68 7.95
C ARG A 142 -0.22 -6.84 8.20
N THR A 143 -1.19 -6.91 7.28
CA THR A 143 -2.42 -6.13 7.37
C THR A 143 -3.63 -6.98 7.06
N SER A 144 -4.78 -6.60 7.62
CA SER A 144 -6.07 -7.18 7.26
C SER A 144 -7.12 -6.08 7.26
N ALA A 145 -7.66 -5.78 6.10
CA ALA A 145 -8.76 -4.83 6.00
C ALA A 145 -10.00 -5.37 6.73
N LYS A 146 -10.15 -6.68 6.78
CA LYS A 146 -11.30 -7.33 7.44
C LYS A 146 -11.26 -7.15 8.95
N THR A 147 -10.13 -7.45 9.58
CA THR A 147 -10.00 -7.40 11.05
C THR A 147 -9.48 -6.07 11.55
N GLY A 148 -8.84 -5.28 10.70
CA GLY A 148 -8.16 -4.05 11.07
C GLY A 148 -6.71 -4.25 11.51
N GLU A 149 -6.24 -5.50 11.60
CA GLU A 149 -4.87 -5.77 12.04
C GLU A 149 -3.86 -5.05 11.18
N GLY A 150 -2.96 -4.32 11.83
CA GLY A 150 -1.82 -3.68 11.17
C GLY A 150 -2.15 -2.47 10.31
N VAL A 151 -3.42 -2.12 10.12
CA VAL A 151 -3.81 -1.05 9.19
C VAL A 151 -3.37 0.31 9.70
N GLU A 152 -3.73 0.69 10.93
CA GLU A 152 -3.32 1.97 11.52
C GLU A 152 -1.79 2.07 11.60
N GLU A 153 -1.15 0.99 12.03
CA GLU A 153 0.31 0.95 12.19
C GLU A 153 1.02 1.16 10.84
N ALA A 154 0.47 0.59 9.76
CA ALA A 154 1.08 0.73 8.43
C ALA A 154 1.07 2.19 7.96
N PHE A 155 -0.08 2.86 8.06
CA PHE A 155 -0.19 4.25 7.64
C PHE A 155 0.61 5.17 8.54
N GLN A 156 0.63 4.92 9.84
CA GLN A 156 1.42 5.72 10.78
C GLN A 156 2.91 5.56 10.51
N GLU A 157 3.38 4.34 10.24
CA GLU A 157 4.79 4.10 9.95
C GLU A 157 5.23 4.81 8.68
N LEU A 158 4.43 4.74 7.63
CA LEU A 158 4.77 5.44 6.39
C LEU A 158 4.76 6.96 6.59
N ALA A 159 3.77 7.48 7.33
CA ALA A 159 3.70 8.92 7.62
C ALA A 159 4.96 9.38 8.33
N LYS A 160 5.44 8.64 9.32
CA LYS A 160 6.68 8.96 10.03
C LYS A 160 7.87 9.05 9.06
N ARG A 161 7.98 8.10 8.14
CA ARG A 161 9.09 8.05 7.20
C ARG A 161 9.06 9.18 6.20
N MET A 162 7.85 9.65 5.84
CA MET A 162 7.69 10.74 4.88
C MET A 162 8.02 12.11 5.47
N VAL A 163 7.93 12.28 6.78
CA VAL A 163 8.19 13.57 7.43
C VAL A 163 9.53 13.63 8.17
N SER A 164 10.26 12.53 8.22
CA SER A 164 11.57 12.51 8.89
C SER A 164 12.71 12.88 7.94
#